data_40fae1733332e7e6bce66cb81d8d93e6
#
_entry.id   40fae1733332e7e6bce66cb81d8d93e6
#
_cell.length_a   1.000
_cell.length_b   1.000
_cell.length_c   1.000
_cell.angle_alpha   90.00
_cell.angle_beta   90.00
_cell.angle_gamma   90.00
#
_symmetry.space_group_name_H-M   'P 1'
#
loop_
_entity.id
_entity.type
_entity.pdbx_description
1 polymer ?
#
loop_
_entity_poly.entity_id
_entity_poly.type
_entity_poly.pdbx_seq_one_letter_code
_entity_poly.pdbx_strand_id
1 'polypeptide(L)'
;MRRKIPIILGLAFLVFMVQTCKHNPEEGLLKRYFHAVSLNDLTTMSTMALEPVDLEVKSWEITSVSEEEIKPASLPELNKKELELKKKLEDHVGVTLDARDTLDEAEFELENARTRAARNAAQAKVNELQAKYDEIFEEHKELQRQYNEAKAAAAREEEITLFSLGERELLNVRDLTGDIHSKEVDVKIVSKEGEEKTYRFYLRRYNLRDEALGLDHRGRWVIVRSEPVG
;
A
#
# COMPACT_ATOMS: atom_id res chain seq x y z
N MET A 1 33.53 2.55 -75.39
CA MET A 1 33.09 1.72 -74.21
C MET A 1 33.24 2.52 -72.97
N ARG A 2 32.10 3.11 -72.42
CA ARG A 2 32.06 3.85 -71.20
C ARG A 2 31.46 2.95 -70.11
N ARG A 3 32.26 2.56 -69.09
CA ARG A 3 31.85 1.80 -67.91
C ARG A 3 31.08 2.70 -66.99
N LYS A 4 29.77 2.41 -66.76
CA LYS A 4 28.93 2.98 -65.71
C LYS A 4 29.22 2.18 -64.44
N ILE A 5 29.77 2.84 -63.43
CA ILE A 5 29.95 2.31 -62.09
C ILE A 5 28.63 2.64 -61.32
N PRO A 6 27.96 1.67 -60.68
CA PRO A 6 26.74 1.96 -59.94
C PRO A 6 27.09 2.58 -58.59
N ILE A 7 26.54 3.76 -58.32
CA ILE A 7 26.47 4.44 -57.03
C ILE A 7 25.33 3.81 -56.26
N ILE A 8 25.56 2.66 -55.61
CA ILE A 8 24.61 2.03 -54.67
C ILE A 8 25.43 1.47 -53.49
N LEU A 9 26.08 2.32 -52.73
CA LEU A 9 26.75 1.91 -51.49
C LEU A 9 26.80 3.05 -50.43
N GLY A 10 25.85 3.92 -50.43
CA GLY A 10 25.86 5.08 -49.53
C GLY A 10 24.64 5.23 -48.60
N LEU A 11 23.64 4.33 -48.68
CA LEU A 11 22.37 4.55 -47.97
C LEU A 11 22.07 3.55 -46.83
N ALA A 12 23.01 2.63 -46.53
CA ALA A 12 22.79 1.60 -45.50
C ALA A 12 23.43 1.90 -44.14
N PHE A 13 24.05 3.06 -43.91
CA PHE A 13 24.81 3.33 -42.70
C PHE A 13 24.23 4.46 -41.82
N LEU A 14 23.02 4.93 -42.08
CA LEU A 14 22.44 6.07 -41.38
C LEU A 14 21.21 5.69 -40.50
N VAL A 15 21.01 4.41 -40.17
CA VAL A 15 19.85 3.94 -39.38
C VAL A 15 20.24 3.50 -37.96
N PHE A 16 21.49 3.62 -37.53
CA PHE A 16 21.95 3.05 -36.27
C PHE A 16 22.43 4.10 -35.21
N MET A 17 21.84 5.27 -35.17
CA MET A 17 22.11 6.21 -34.08
C MET A 17 20.84 6.96 -33.58
N VAL A 18 19.73 6.25 -33.42
CA VAL A 18 18.71 6.72 -32.48
C VAL A 18 18.88 5.89 -31.21
N GLN A 19 20.00 6.05 -30.53
CA GLN A 19 20.02 5.81 -29.09
C GLN A 19 19.10 6.88 -28.50
N THR A 20 17.81 6.54 -28.40
CA THR A 20 16.90 7.24 -27.50
C THR A 20 17.61 7.22 -26.15
N CYS A 21 18.05 8.38 -25.67
CA CYS A 21 18.38 8.56 -24.26
C CYS A 21 17.11 8.17 -23.50
N LYS A 22 16.95 6.89 -23.14
CA LYS A 22 15.95 6.46 -22.19
C LYS A 22 16.32 7.21 -20.92
N HIS A 23 15.60 8.28 -20.67
CA HIS A 23 15.70 8.97 -19.39
C HIS A 23 15.22 7.96 -18.34
N ASN A 24 16.16 7.40 -17.59
CA ASN A 24 15.89 6.44 -16.51
C ASN A 24 15.57 7.24 -15.24
N PRO A 25 14.28 7.52 -14.95
CA PRO A 25 13.90 8.37 -13.82
C PRO A 25 14.31 7.77 -12.48
N GLU A 26 14.41 6.43 -12.41
CA GLU A 26 14.90 5.69 -11.25
C GLU A 26 16.34 6.03 -10.90
N GLU A 27 17.22 6.13 -11.90
CA GLU A 27 18.64 6.48 -11.69
C GLU A 27 18.77 7.88 -11.10
N GLY A 28 18.01 8.84 -11.64
CA GLY A 28 18.00 10.22 -11.14
C GLY A 28 17.47 10.34 -9.71
N LEU A 29 16.46 9.56 -9.34
CA LEU A 29 15.91 9.49 -7.99
C LEU A 29 16.93 8.89 -7.02
N LEU A 30 17.47 7.69 -7.34
CA LEU A 30 18.41 6.98 -6.48
C LEU A 30 19.73 7.75 -6.30
N LYS A 31 20.21 8.42 -7.35
CA LYS A 31 21.41 9.27 -7.25
C LYS A 31 21.24 10.40 -6.22
N ARG A 32 20.09 11.08 -6.24
CA ARG A 32 19.80 12.13 -5.25
C ARG A 32 19.60 11.55 -3.86
N TYR A 33 18.91 10.42 -3.77
CA TYR A 33 18.67 9.73 -2.50
C TYR A 33 19.99 9.30 -1.83
N PHE A 34 20.87 8.58 -2.55
CA PHE A 34 22.15 8.15 -2.00
C PHE A 34 23.14 9.30 -1.75
N HIS A 35 23.00 10.40 -2.48
CA HIS A 35 23.74 11.62 -2.13
C HIS A 35 23.29 12.15 -0.76
N ALA A 36 21.99 12.22 -0.49
CA ALA A 36 21.46 12.60 0.82
C ALA A 36 21.88 11.62 1.92
N VAL A 37 21.86 10.31 1.65
CA VAL A 37 22.36 9.26 2.56
C VAL A 37 23.83 9.51 2.92
N SER A 38 24.68 9.80 1.93
CA SER A 38 26.13 10.05 2.15
C SER A 38 26.41 11.27 3.03
N LEU A 39 25.49 12.24 3.05
CA LEU A 39 25.54 13.44 3.87
C LEU A 39 24.79 13.30 5.21
N ASN A 40 24.14 12.15 5.45
CA ASN A 40 23.24 11.94 6.58
C ASN A 40 22.11 12.99 6.66
N ASP A 41 21.62 13.45 5.49
CA ASP A 41 20.57 14.45 5.36
C ASP A 41 19.19 13.77 5.35
N LEU A 42 18.68 13.45 6.56
CA LEU A 42 17.36 12.83 6.75
C LEU A 42 16.22 13.67 6.16
N THR A 43 16.34 14.99 6.20
CA THR A 43 15.32 15.89 5.66
C THR A 43 15.18 15.72 4.16
N THR A 44 16.28 15.68 3.43
CA THR A 44 16.27 15.45 1.98
C THR A 44 15.86 14.01 1.66
N MET A 45 16.33 13.01 2.42
CA MET A 45 15.92 11.60 2.25
C MET A 45 14.40 11.44 2.37
N SER A 46 13.77 12.04 3.40
CA SER A 46 12.33 11.97 3.65
C SER A 46 11.49 12.71 2.59
N THR A 47 12.07 13.49 1.71
CA THR A 47 11.36 14.02 0.53
C THR A 47 11.29 13.03 -0.62
N MET A 48 12.06 11.95 -0.61
CA MET A 48 12.17 10.98 -1.70
C MET A 48 11.74 9.57 -1.30
N ALA A 49 11.81 9.24 0.00
CA ALA A 49 11.45 7.94 0.55
C ALA A 49 10.48 8.10 1.71
N LEU A 50 9.41 7.30 1.73
CA LEU A 50 8.49 7.23 2.87
C LEU A 50 9.18 6.71 4.13
N GLU A 51 9.98 5.68 3.94
CA GLU A 51 10.78 5.06 4.99
C GLU A 51 12.25 5.17 4.59
N PRO A 52 12.95 6.27 4.94
CA PRO A 52 14.36 6.39 4.69
C PRO A 52 15.14 5.30 5.42
N VAL A 53 16.07 4.66 4.73
CA VAL A 53 16.93 3.63 5.34
C VAL A 53 18.17 4.30 5.92
N ASP A 54 18.45 4.00 7.18
CA ASP A 54 19.71 4.39 7.82
C ASP A 54 20.81 3.40 7.39
N LEU A 55 21.57 3.81 6.38
CA LEU A 55 22.64 3.04 5.79
C LEU A 55 23.93 3.84 5.75
N GLU A 56 25.01 3.26 6.26
CA GLU A 56 26.35 3.81 6.06
C GLU A 56 26.87 3.40 4.67
N VAL A 57 26.67 4.25 3.67
CA VAL A 57 27.02 3.99 2.27
C VAL A 57 28.37 4.60 1.91
N LYS A 58 29.29 3.75 1.41
CA LYS A 58 30.55 4.18 0.79
C LYS A 58 30.41 4.29 -0.73
N SER A 59 29.78 3.30 -1.34
CA SER A 59 29.46 3.30 -2.78
C SER A 59 28.20 2.46 -3.04
N TRP A 60 27.54 2.71 -4.16
CA TRP A 60 26.35 2.00 -4.58
C TRP A 60 26.31 1.87 -6.11
N GLU A 61 25.63 0.84 -6.60
CA GLU A 61 25.47 0.55 -8.02
C GLU A 61 24.12 -0.11 -8.27
N ILE A 62 23.39 0.32 -9.31
CA ILE A 62 22.18 -0.35 -9.76
C ILE A 62 22.57 -1.62 -10.48
N THR A 63 22.10 -2.77 -9.99
CA THR A 63 22.38 -4.09 -10.58
C THR A 63 21.25 -4.60 -11.44
N SER A 64 20.01 -4.22 -11.15
CA SER A 64 18.82 -4.63 -11.89
C SER A 64 17.73 -3.57 -11.80
N VAL A 65 16.94 -3.42 -12.87
CA VAL A 65 15.73 -2.61 -12.94
C VAL A 65 14.65 -3.43 -13.59
N SER A 66 13.50 -3.59 -12.94
CA SER A 66 12.35 -4.28 -13.54
C SER A 66 11.74 -3.46 -14.68
N GLU A 67 10.94 -4.12 -15.51
CA GLU A 67 10.00 -3.40 -16.38
C GLU A 67 9.01 -2.57 -15.55
N GLU A 68 8.52 -1.48 -16.12
CA GLU A 68 7.50 -0.65 -15.50
C GLU A 68 6.16 -1.38 -15.53
N GLU A 69 5.60 -1.64 -14.35
CA GLU A 69 4.28 -2.20 -14.20
C GLU A 69 3.27 -1.06 -14.01
N ILE A 70 2.17 -1.10 -14.77
CA ILE A 70 1.09 -0.11 -14.69
C ILE A 70 -0.19 -0.82 -14.23
N LYS A 71 -0.77 -0.36 -13.13
CA LYS A 71 -2.02 -0.89 -12.57
C LYS A 71 -3.00 0.23 -12.28
N PRO A 72 -4.32 -0.03 -12.30
CA PRO A 72 -5.30 0.94 -11.83
C PRO A 72 -5.01 1.36 -10.38
N ALA A 73 -5.35 2.61 -10.05
CA ALA A 73 -5.28 3.12 -8.69
C ALA A 73 -6.13 2.26 -7.74
N SER A 74 -5.52 1.78 -6.67
CA SER A 74 -6.14 0.87 -5.71
C SER A 74 -6.92 1.58 -4.60
N LEU A 75 -6.66 2.86 -4.38
CA LEU A 75 -7.22 3.62 -3.26
C LEU A 75 -8.77 3.70 -3.27
N PRO A 76 -9.46 3.90 -4.41
CA PRO A 76 -10.93 3.88 -4.44
C PRO A 76 -11.53 2.55 -3.96
N GLU A 77 -10.96 1.42 -4.39
CA GLU A 77 -11.43 0.09 -3.98
C GLU A 77 -11.14 -0.19 -2.50
N LEU A 78 -9.98 0.24 -1.99
CA LEU A 78 -9.64 0.14 -0.58
C LEU A 78 -10.59 0.98 0.29
N ASN A 79 -10.90 2.21 -0.14
CA ASN A 79 -11.87 3.09 0.51
C ASN A 79 -13.26 2.47 0.55
N LYS A 80 -13.72 1.92 -0.56
CA LYS A 80 -15.01 1.24 -0.65
C LYS A 80 -15.08 0.06 0.33
N LYS A 81 -14.03 -0.77 0.37
CA LYS A 81 -13.95 -1.91 1.32
C LYS A 81 -13.97 -1.46 2.77
N GLU A 82 -13.24 -0.38 3.11
CA GLU A 82 -13.25 0.20 4.46
C GLU A 82 -14.67 0.63 4.86
N LEU A 83 -15.37 1.38 3.98
CA LEU A 83 -16.72 1.87 4.24
C LEU A 83 -17.76 0.74 4.36
N GLU A 84 -17.66 -0.30 3.54
CA GLU A 84 -18.52 -1.49 3.62
C GLU A 84 -18.33 -2.24 4.95
N LEU A 85 -17.08 -2.45 5.37
CA LEU A 85 -16.79 -3.12 6.64
C LEU A 85 -17.18 -2.26 7.84
N LYS A 86 -16.99 -0.96 7.76
CA LYS A 86 -17.47 -0.01 8.78
C LYS A 86 -18.98 -0.15 8.99
N LYS A 87 -19.74 -0.12 7.91
CA LYS A 87 -21.19 -0.27 7.97
C LYS A 87 -21.59 -1.63 8.57
N LYS A 88 -20.97 -2.74 8.11
CA LYS A 88 -21.25 -4.07 8.68
C LYS A 88 -20.99 -4.12 10.19
N LEU A 89 -19.88 -3.52 10.63
CA LEU A 89 -19.52 -3.46 12.03
C LEU A 89 -20.54 -2.64 12.84
N GLU A 90 -20.95 -1.47 12.33
CA GLU A 90 -21.98 -0.62 12.95
C GLU A 90 -23.32 -1.37 13.07
N ASP A 91 -23.75 -2.05 12.00
CA ASP A 91 -24.98 -2.85 12.00
C ASP A 91 -24.89 -4.02 13.03
N HIS A 92 -23.70 -4.63 13.17
CA HIS A 92 -23.47 -5.78 14.06
C HIS A 92 -23.41 -5.39 15.55
N VAL A 93 -23.15 -4.12 15.90
CA VAL A 93 -23.18 -3.64 17.29
C VAL A 93 -24.56 -3.88 17.92
N GLY A 94 -25.64 -3.55 17.19
CA GLY A 94 -27.01 -3.79 17.66
C GLY A 94 -27.28 -5.27 17.95
N VAL A 95 -26.87 -6.16 17.05
CA VAL A 95 -27.01 -7.62 17.19
C VAL A 95 -26.30 -8.13 18.44
N THR A 96 -25.09 -7.63 18.71
CA THR A 96 -24.29 -8.04 19.87
C THR A 96 -24.92 -7.54 21.19
N LEU A 97 -25.46 -6.32 21.19
CA LEU A 97 -26.16 -5.77 22.36
C LEU A 97 -27.45 -6.54 22.66
N ASP A 98 -28.29 -6.80 21.65
CA ASP A 98 -29.53 -7.56 21.80
C ASP A 98 -29.27 -8.98 22.34
N ALA A 99 -28.20 -9.64 21.85
CA ALA A 99 -27.82 -10.96 22.34
C ALA A 99 -27.34 -10.92 23.80
N ARG A 100 -26.62 -9.85 24.18
CA ARG A 100 -26.19 -9.63 25.55
C ARG A 100 -27.38 -9.40 26.48
N ASP A 101 -28.28 -8.49 26.13
CA ASP A 101 -29.48 -8.18 26.92
C ASP A 101 -30.35 -9.42 27.12
N THR A 102 -30.51 -10.25 26.06
CA THR A 102 -31.25 -11.52 26.14
C THR A 102 -30.61 -12.52 27.11
N LEU A 103 -29.28 -12.56 27.14
CA LEU A 103 -28.53 -13.40 28.10
C LEU A 103 -28.70 -12.88 29.52
N ASP A 104 -28.54 -11.55 29.75
CA ASP A 104 -28.66 -10.93 31.06
C ASP A 104 -30.09 -11.14 31.66
N GLU A 105 -31.14 -11.10 30.80
CA GLU A 105 -32.52 -11.44 31.23
C GLU A 105 -32.65 -12.90 31.68
N ALA A 106 -32.02 -13.85 30.94
CA ALA A 106 -32.06 -15.25 31.31
C ALA A 106 -31.27 -15.55 32.60
N GLU A 107 -30.16 -14.88 32.83
CA GLU A 107 -29.37 -14.95 34.06
C GLU A 107 -30.21 -14.44 35.24
N PHE A 108 -30.92 -13.31 35.07
CA PHE A 108 -31.84 -12.80 36.08
C PHE A 108 -32.99 -13.78 36.38
N GLU A 109 -33.57 -14.45 35.35
CA GLU A 109 -34.57 -15.52 35.58
C GLU A 109 -34.00 -16.68 36.40
N LEU A 110 -32.77 -17.09 36.14
CA LEU A 110 -32.05 -18.15 36.86
C LEU A 110 -31.82 -17.79 38.33
N GLU A 111 -31.39 -16.57 38.60
CA GLU A 111 -31.21 -16.07 40.00
C GLU A 111 -32.51 -16.09 40.81
N ASN A 112 -33.64 -15.80 40.18
CA ASN A 112 -34.95 -15.75 40.81
C ASN A 112 -35.68 -17.09 40.87
N ALA A 113 -35.13 -18.19 40.28
CA ALA A 113 -35.75 -19.50 40.25
C ALA A 113 -35.80 -20.16 41.63
N ARG A 114 -37.01 -20.34 42.20
CA ARG A 114 -37.20 -20.85 43.56
C ARG A 114 -37.31 -22.38 43.66
N THR A 115 -37.65 -23.08 42.56
CA THR A 115 -37.75 -24.53 42.57
C THR A 115 -36.60 -25.17 41.82
N ARG A 116 -36.26 -26.44 42.17
CA ARG A 116 -35.21 -27.16 41.49
C ARG A 116 -35.49 -27.36 39.98
N ALA A 117 -36.77 -27.61 39.65
CA ALA A 117 -37.17 -27.78 38.24
C ALA A 117 -37.00 -26.48 37.44
N ALA A 118 -37.51 -25.34 38.01
CA ALA A 118 -37.34 -24.02 37.40
C ALA A 118 -35.87 -23.61 37.25
N ARG A 119 -35.03 -23.89 38.25
CA ARG A 119 -33.59 -23.59 38.18
C ARG A 119 -32.87 -24.41 37.08
N ASN A 120 -33.22 -25.70 36.95
CA ASN A 120 -32.62 -26.52 35.90
C ASN A 120 -33.02 -26.03 34.49
N ALA A 121 -34.29 -25.63 34.29
CA ALA A 121 -34.75 -25.09 33.03
C ALA A 121 -34.10 -23.74 32.68
N ALA A 122 -34.02 -22.84 33.67
CA ALA A 122 -33.35 -21.55 33.50
C ALA A 122 -31.86 -21.71 33.22
N GLN A 123 -31.17 -22.62 33.89
CA GLN A 123 -29.75 -22.93 33.63
C GLN A 123 -29.53 -23.44 32.20
N ALA A 124 -30.42 -24.30 31.67
CA ALA A 124 -30.33 -24.77 30.29
C ALA A 124 -30.48 -23.62 29.29
N LYS A 125 -31.42 -22.68 29.56
CA LYS A 125 -31.66 -21.46 28.75
C LYS A 125 -30.42 -20.56 28.76
N VAL A 126 -29.84 -20.28 29.94
CA VAL A 126 -28.60 -19.50 30.07
C VAL A 126 -27.46 -20.12 29.26
N ASN A 127 -27.25 -21.43 29.39
CA ASN A 127 -26.16 -22.10 28.63
C ASN A 127 -26.36 -21.99 27.11
N GLU A 128 -27.61 -22.10 26.62
CA GLU A 128 -27.91 -21.93 25.19
C GLU A 128 -27.64 -20.49 24.72
N LEU A 129 -28.11 -19.51 25.48
CA LEU A 129 -27.95 -18.09 25.14
C LEU A 129 -26.49 -17.61 25.28
N GLN A 130 -25.75 -18.15 26.24
CA GLN A 130 -24.32 -17.91 26.35
C GLN A 130 -23.58 -18.40 25.10
N ALA A 131 -23.86 -19.61 24.63
CA ALA A 131 -23.23 -20.13 23.43
C ALA A 131 -23.55 -19.27 22.19
N LYS A 132 -24.80 -18.78 22.06
CA LYS A 132 -25.17 -17.85 20.98
C LYS A 132 -24.49 -16.50 21.11
N TYR A 133 -24.41 -15.94 22.31
CA TYR A 133 -23.70 -14.69 22.55
C TYR A 133 -22.21 -14.82 22.21
N ASP A 134 -21.57 -15.91 22.62
CA ASP A 134 -20.17 -16.16 22.33
C ASP A 134 -19.90 -16.21 20.82
N GLU A 135 -20.77 -16.87 20.03
CA GLU A 135 -20.67 -16.92 18.55
C GLU A 135 -20.79 -15.52 17.94
N ILE A 136 -21.84 -14.76 18.33
CA ILE A 136 -22.08 -13.38 17.86
C ILE A 136 -20.90 -12.46 18.24
N PHE A 137 -20.37 -12.63 19.44
CA PHE A 137 -19.25 -11.82 19.92
C PHE A 137 -17.94 -12.12 19.17
N GLU A 138 -17.70 -13.39 18.83
CA GLU A 138 -16.54 -13.74 17.98
C GLU A 138 -16.70 -13.19 16.55
N GLU A 139 -17.91 -13.21 15.98
CA GLU A 139 -18.18 -12.54 14.69
C GLU A 139 -17.92 -11.04 14.77
N HIS A 140 -18.33 -10.38 15.86
CA HIS A 140 -18.06 -8.96 16.07
C HIS A 140 -16.56 -8.65 16.10
N LYS A 141 -15.79 -9.45 16.82
CA LYS A 141 -14.32 -9.30 16.87
C LYS A 141 -13.68 -9.48 15.49
N GLU A 142 -14.15 -10.46 14.72
CA GLU A 142 -13.64 -10.71 13.38
C GLU A 142 -13.96 -9.53 12.43
N LEU A 143 -15.18 -8.99 12.47
CA LEU A 143 -15.55 -7.79 11.71
C LEU A 143 -14.69 -6.58 12.12
N GLN A 144 -14.46 -6.40 13.42
CA GLN A 144 -13.59 -5.33 13.93
C GLN A 144 -12.15 -5.47 13.40
N ARG A 145 -11.61 -6.70 13.38
CA ARG A 145 -10.28 -6.99 12.84
C ARG A 145 -10.22 -6.63 11.36
N GLN A 146 -11.20 -7.12 10.56
CA GLN A 146 -11.28 -6.85 9.11
C GLN A 146 -11.40 -5.36 8.81
N TYR A 147 -12.22 -4.64 9.57
CA TYR A 147 -12.35 -3.18 9.43
C TYR A 147 -11.02 -2.48 9.71
N ASN A 148 -10.33 -2.84 10.80
CA ASN A 148 -9.05 -2.23 11.15
C ASN A 148 -7.98 -2.49 10.07
N GLU A 149 -7.93 -3.69 9.51
CA GLU A 149 -7.03 -4.03 8.40
C GLU A 149 -7.35 -3.24 7.13
N ALA A 150 -8.63 -3.15 6.75
CA ALA A 150 -9.04 -2.38 5.58
C ALA A 150 -8.73 -0.89 5.74
N LYS A 151 -9.01 -0.33 6.93
CA LYS A 151 -8.70 1.05 7.29
C LYS A 151 -7.19 1.34 7.21
N ALA A 152 -6.37 0.44 7.76
CA ALA A 152 -4.91 0.58 7.71
C ALA A 152 -4.38 0.51 6.26
N ALA A 153 -4.94 -0.40 5.43
CA ALA A 153 -4.57 -0.52 4.03
C ALA A 153 -4.93 0.73 3.23
N ALA A 154 -6.13 1.28 3.42
CA ALA A 154 -6.57 2.51 2.77
C ALA A 154 -5.71 3.71 3.21
N ALA A 155 -5.44 3.86 4.50
CA ALA A 155 -4.61 4.93 5.03
C ALA A 155 -3.16 4.86 4.51
N ARG A 156 -2.59 3.65 4.41
CA ARG A 156 -1.24 3.46 3.85
C ARG A 156 -1.17 3.84 2.38
N GLU A 157 -2.14 3.43 1.58
CA GLU A 157 -2.19 3.77 0.17
C GLU A 157 -2.44 5.27 -0.07
N GLU A 158 -3.28 5.90 0.78
CA GLU A 158 -3.49 7.34 0.79
C GLU A 158 -2.19 8.11 1.06
N GLU A 159 -1.43 7.70 2.08
CA GLU A 159 -0.13 8.28 2.42
C GLU A 159 0.85 8.22 1.23
N ILE A 160 0.96 7.04 0.57
CA ILE A 160 1.82 6.86 -0.61
C ILE A 160 1.38 7.75 -1.75
N THR A 161 0.07 7.81 -2.00
CA THR A 161 -0.54 8.63 -3.04
C THR A 161 -0.20 10.10 -2.85
N LEU A 162 -0.51 10.65 -1.68
CA LEU A 162 -0.22 12.05 -1.32
C LEU A 162 1.27 12.36 -1.42
N PHE A 163 2.12 11.44 -0.95
CA PHE A 163 3.57 11.60 -1.01
C PHE A 163 4.09 11.66 -2.45
N SER A 164 3.58 10.81 -3.34
CA SER A 164 3.93 10.85 -4.76
C SER A 164 3.44 12.12 -5.44
N LEU A 165 2.23 12.60 -5.13
CA LEU A 165 1.68 13.83 -5.66
C LEU A 165 2.41 15.07 -5.12
N GLY A 166 3.15 14.95 -4.02
CA GLY A 166 3.84 16.07 -3.37
C GLY A 166 2.91 16.96 -2.57
N GLU A 167 1.73 16.45 -2.23
CA GLU A 167 0.72 17.13 -1.45
C GLU A 167 0.74 16.60 0.00
N ARG A 168 0.36 17.45 0.95
CA ARG A 168 0.17 17.04 2.34
C ARG A 168 -1.26 16.63 2.61
N GLU A 169 -2.17 17.26 1.91
CA GLU A 169 -3.59 17.06 2.02
C GLU A 169 -4.24 17.39 0.68
N LEU A 170 -5.08 16.52 0.20
CA LEU A 170 -5.85 16.69 -1.02
C LEU A 170 -7.28 16.23 -0.75
N LEU A 171 -8.24 17.13 -0.97
CA LEU A 171 -9.65 16.80 -0.87
C LEU A 171 -9.99 15.66 -1.86
N ASN A 172 -10.80 14.71 -1.43
CA ASN A 172 -11.26 13.59 -2.26
C ASN A 172 -10.15 12.70 -2.84
N VAL A 173 -8.94 12.68 -2.25
CA VAL A 173 -7.83 11.83 -2.73
C VAL A 173 -8.24 10.37 -2.85
N ARG A 174 -9.15 9.89 -2.00
CA ARG A 174 -9.65 8.51 -1.97
C ARG A 174 -10.58 8.16 -3.13
N ASP A 175 -11.08 9.17 -3.86
CA ASP A 175 -11.99 9.00 -4.99
C ASP A 175 -11.28 9.21 -6.34
N LEU A 176 -9.98 9.57 -6.32
CA LEU A 176 -9.21 9.79 -7.54
C LEU A 176 -8.99 8.47 -8.29
N THR A 177 -9.27 8.49 -9.59
CA THR A 177 -9.04 7.36 -10.49
C THR A 177 -7.74 7.53 -11.28
N GLY A 178 -7.28 6.48 -11.96
CA GLY A 178 -6.08 6.56 -12.80
C GLY A 178 -5.12 5.41 -12.58
N ASP A 179 -3.81 5.65 -12.76
CA ASP A 179 -2.82 4.61 -12.83
C ASP A 179 -1.70 4.77 -11.78
N ILE A 180 -1.28 3.63 -11.25
CA ILE A 180 -0.07 3.46 -10.44
C ILE A 180 1.01 2.85 -11.32
N HIS A 181 2.11 3.54 -11.44
CA HIS A 181 3.33 3.06 -12.09
C HIS A 181 4.28 2.54 -11.03
N SER A 182 4.75 1.32 -11.19
CA SER A 182 5.64 0.65 -10.22
C SER A 182 6.90 0.13 -10.90
N LYS A 183 8.04 0.19 -10.19
CA LYS A 183 9.30 -0.43 -10.59
C LYS A 183 10.01 -0.99 -9.37
N GLU A 184 10.75 -2.06 -9.57
CA GLU A 184 11.70 -2.60 -8.61
C GLU A 184 13.12 -2.35 -9.10
N VAL A 185 13.99 -1.89 -8.20
CA VAL A 185 15.39 -1.60 -8.51
C VAL A 185 16.27 -2.27 -7.48
N ASP A 186 17.10 -3.22 -7.94
CA ASP A 186 18.09 -3.84 -7.07
C ASP A 186 19.38 -3.00 -7.09
N VAL A 187 19.86 -2.65 -5.91
CA VAL A 187 21.02 -1.80 -5.71
C VAL A 187 22.02 -2.53 -4.82
N LYS A 188 23.22 -2.74 -5.33
CA LYS A 188 24.35 -3.22 -4.55
C LYS A 188 24.93 -2.04 -3.77
N ILE A 189 25.03 -2.17 -2.46
CA ILE A 189 25.54 -1.16 -1.54
C ILE A 189 26.79 -1.70 -0.86
N VAL A 190 27.85 -0.91 -0.87
CA VAL A 190 29.07 -1.18 -0.11
C VAL A 190 29.10 -0.22 1.08
N SER A 191 29.13 -0.76 2.29
CA SER A 191 29.20 0.02 3.52
C SER A 191 30.59 0.66 3.71
N LYS A 192 30.69 1.61 4.64
CA LYS A 192 31.98 2.20 5.02
C LYS A 192 32.96 1.14 5.60
N GLU A 193 32.43 0.07 6.18
CA GLU A 193 33.21 -1.04 6.73
C GLU A 193 33.65 -2.06 5.66
N GLY A 194 33.15 -1.91 4.41
CA GLY A 194 33.47 -2.79 3.27
C GLY A 194 32.51 -3.96 3.11
N GLU A 195 31.43 -4.05 3.87
CA GLU A 195 30.39 -5.05 3.66
C GLU A 195 29.58 -4.75 2.41
N GLU A 196 29.31 -5.78 1.61
CA GLU A 196 28.47 -5.68 0.41
C GLU A 196 27.11 -6.29 0.69
N LYS A 197 26.03 -5.53 0.42
CA LYS A 197 24.64 -6.00 0.54
C LYS A 197 23.84 -5.50 -0.66
N THR A 198 22.91 -6.32 -1.13
CA THR A 198 21.96 -5.91 -2.17
C THR A 198 20.64 -5.55 -1.50
N TYR A 199 20.09 -4.41 -1.88
CA TYR A 199 18.78 -3.94 -1.45
C TYR A 199 17.87 -3.80 -2.64
N ARG A 200 16.61 -4.17 -2.49
CA ARG A 200 15.55 -3.92 -3.46
C ARG A 200 14.77 -2.68 -3.04
N PHE A 201 14.70 -1.71 -3.94
CA PHE A 201 13.94 -0.48 -3.79
C PHE A 201 12.66 -0.59 -4.60
N TYR A 202 11.52 -0.38 -3.94
CA TYR A 202 10.20 -0.36 -4.57
C TYR A 202 9.82 1.09 -4.86
N LEU A 203 9.73 1.42 -6.13
CA LEU A 203 9.41 2.76 -6.60
C LEU A 203 7.98 2.82 -7.08
N ARG A 204 7.26 3.91 -6.76
CA ARG A 204 5.92 4.19 -7.30
C ARG A 204 5.80 5.62 -7.77
N ARG A 205 4.90 5.81 -8.73
CA ARG A 205 4.43 7.09 -9.22
C ARG A 205 2.94 6.98 -9.52
N TYR A 206 2.19 8.00 -9.20
CA TYR A 206 0.73 8.04 -9.41
C TYR A 206 0.39 9.08 -10.46
N ASN A 207 -0.41 8.68 -11.45
CA ASN A 207 -1.03 9.57 -12.42
C ASN A 207 -2.54 9.44 -12.24
N LEU A 208 -3.13 10.40 -11.57
CA LEU A 208 -4.53 10.34 -11.13
C LEU A 208 -5.36 11.46 -11.74
N ARG A 209 -6.66 11.25 -11.76
CA ARG A 209 -7.65 12.19 -12.26
C ARG A 209 -8.78 12.37 -11.25
N ASP A 210 -9.11 13.60 -10.97
CA ASP A 210 -10.36 13.98 -10.31
C ASP A 210 -11.44 14.12 -11.38
N GLU A 211 -12.34 13.12 -11.46
CA GLU A 211 -13.41 13.11 -12.45
C GLU A 211 -14.45 14.21 -12.19
N ALA A 212 -14.65 14.61 -10.92
CA ALA A 212 -15.61 15.64 -10.54
C ALA A 212 -15.16 17.04 -10.96
N LEU A 213 -13.86 17.32 -10.85
CA LEU A 213 -13.27 18.60 -11.19
C LEU A 213 -12.62 18.62 -12.59
N GLY A 214 -12.42 17.46 -13.21
CA GLY A 214 -11.73 17.32 -14.48
C GLY A 214 -10.23 17.65 -14.40
N LEU A 215 -9.60 17.48 -13.23
CA LEU A 215 -8.20 17.80 -12.98
C LEU A 215 -7.32 16.57 -13.03
N ASP A 216 -6.18 16.68 -13.71
CA ASP A 216 -5.16 15.64 -13.75
C ASP A 216 -4.06 15.93 -12.71
N HIS A 217 -3.75 14.94 -11.86
CA HIS A 217 -2.70 14.98 -10.87
C HIS A 217 -1.55 14.06 -11.30
N ARG A 218 -0.37 14.63 -11.53
CA ARG A 218 0.82 13.88 -11.93
C ARG A 218 1.82 13.83 -10.78
N GLY A 219 1.98 12.63 -10.24
CA GLY A 219 2.94 12.36 -9.18
C GLY A 219 4.37 12.20 -9.70
N ARG A 220 5.29 12.28 -8.77
CA ARG A 220 6.71 11.99 -8.99
C ARG A 220 7.02 10.55 -8.57
N TRP A 221 8.11 10.00 -9.07
CA TRP A 221 8.65 8.75 -8.54
C TRP A 221 9.13 8.93 -7.11
N VAL A 222 8.72 8.02 -6.24
CA VAL A 222 9.08 7.98 -4.82
C VAL A 222 9.50 6.57 -4.43
N ILE A 223 10.35 6.46 -3.42
CA ILE A 223 10.72 5.20 -2.80
C ILE A 223 9.68 4.89 -1.73
N VAL A 224 8.90 3.85 -1.94
CA VAL A 224 7.84 3.42 -1.00
C VAL A 224 8.41 2.58 0.12
N ARG A 225 9.37 1.71 -0.25
CA ARG A 225 9.96 0.72 0.64
C ARG A 225 11.32 0.29 0.09
N SER A 226 12.21 -0.16 0.96
CA SER A 226 13.40 -0.92 0.58
C SER A 226 13.61 -2.07 1.55
N GLU A 227 14.17 -3.17 1.05
CA GLU A 227 14.45 -4.36 1.83
C GLU A 227 15.73 -5.05 1.34
N PRO A 228 16.50 -5.72 2.23
CA PRO A 228 17.64 -6.51 1.81
C PRO A 228 17.18 -7.70 0.97
N VAL A 229 17.93 -7.96 -0.12
CA VAL A 229 17.78 -9.17 -0.93
C VAL A 229 18.75 -10.20 -0.36
N GLY A 230 18.21 -11.33 0.13
CA GLY A 230 18.97 -12.42 0.73
C GLY A 230 19.77 -13.25 -0.27
#